data_7b56809538a8ea7461cb4222f32a9089
#
_entry.id   7b56809538a8ea7461cb4222f32a9089
#
_cell.length_a   1.000
_cell.length_b   1.000
_cell.length_c   1.000
_cell.angle_alpha   90.00
_cell.angle_beta   90.00
_cell.angle_gamma   90.00
#
_symmetry.space_group_name_H-M   'P 1'
#
loop_
_entity.id
_entity.type
_entity.pdbx_description
1 polymer ?
#
loop_
_entity_poly.entity_id
_entity_poly.type
_entity_poly.pdbx_seq_one_letter_code
_entity_poly.pdbx_strand_id
1 'polypeptide(L)'
;MTAPTSFGKTFLVYEIIQKMQYQNILLIFPAISLLSENYARLCSSDSFQEYKIHSLSEEEFNLSEKNIFIFTPERFLSFMDSHQHLYFDFAFIDEVYKIDNSFIIDQETSGENERDTAYRLALEFICNLTSDMLLAGPYMALPQPNTQQHKSFNNFAEDNRFTFLRYNQFEIVSKEYKTVKSKQRYN
;
A
#
# COMPACT_ATOMS: atom_id res chain seq x y z
N MET A 1 -1.05 -9.27 -0.53
CA MET A 1 -2.47 -9.64 -0.31
C MET A 1 -3.34 -8.99 -1.36
N THR A 2 -4.20 -9.73 -2.03
CA THR A 2 -5.25 -9.17 -2.90
C THR A 2 -6.62 -9.57 -2.37
N ALA A 3 -7.50 -8.58 -2.21
CA ALA A 3 -8.86 -8.75 -1.70
C ALA A 3 -9.76 -7.61 -2.19
N PRO A 4 -11.08 -7.82 -2.28
CA PRO A 4 -12.05 -6.80 -2.68
C PRO A 4 -11.91 -5.50 -1.88
N THR A 5 -12.34 -4.39 -2.48
CA THR A 5 -12.55 -3.14 -1.73
C THR A 5 -13.53 -3.41 -0.60
N SER A 6 -13.36 -2.82 0.56
CA SER A 6 -14.17 -3.04 1.76
C SER A 6 -14.07 -4.44 2.40
N PHE A 7 -13.08 -5.26 2.01
CA PHE A 7 -12.80 -6.55 2.66
C PHE A 7 -12.26 -6.41 4.10
N GLY A 8 -11.93 -5.20 4.51
CA GLY A 8 -11.34 -4.97 5.84
C GLY A 8 -9.81 -5.08 5.89
N LYS A 9 -9.11 -4.85 4.77
CA LYS A 9 -7.65 -4.91 4.70
C LYS A 9 -6.96 -4.08 5.78
N THR A 10 -7.40 -2.83 5.95
CA THR A 10 -6.85 -1.92 6.97
C THR A 10 -7.16 -2.41 8.39
N PHE A 11 -8.34 -2.98 8.61
CA PHE A 11 -8.68 -3.56 9.91
C PHE A 11 -7.76 -4.74 10.26
N LEU A 12 -7.47 -5.60 9.28
CA LEU A 12 -6.50 -6.68 9.44
C LEU A 12 -5.11 -6.16 9.85
N VAL A 13 -4.67 -5.03 9.27
CA VAL A 13 -3.40 -4.39 9.65
C VAL A 13 -3.41 -3.96 11.11
N TYR A 14 -4.49 -3.38 11.58
CA TYR A 14 -4.62 -2.98 12.98
C TYR A 14 -4.57 -4.18 13.93
N GLU A 15 -5.24 -5.27 13.59
CA GLU A 15 -5.16 -6.52 14.35
C GLU A 15 -3.72 -7.10 14.38
N ILE A 16 -3.01 -7.05 13.26
CA ILE A 16 -1.60 -7.48 13.19
C ILE A 16 -0.75 -6.62 14.13
N ILE A 17 -0.87 -5.29 14.09
CA ILE A 17 -0.11 -4.37 14.94
C ILE A 17 -0.37 -4.66 16.42
N GLN A 18 -1.65 -4.80 16.80
CA GLN A 18 -2.03 -5.09 18.18
C GLN A 18 -1.48 -6.43 18.68
N LYS A 19 -1.51 -7.44 17.82
CA LYS A 19 -1.10 -8.81 18.18
C LYS A 19 0.42 -8.96 18.25
N MET A 20 1.14 -8.36 17.30
CA MET A 20 2.60 -8.48 17.15
C MET A 20 3.38 -7.49 18.02
N GLN A 21 2.73 -6.40 18.46
CA GLN A 21 3.32 -5.40 19.34
C GLN A 21 4.63 -4.79 18.79
N TYR A 22 4.70 -4.56 17.49
CA TYR A 22 5.84 -3.91 16.83
C TYR A 22 6.14 -2.54 17.45
N GLN A 23 7.40 -2.14 17.42
CA GLN A 23 7.84 -0.85 17.99
C GLN A 23 7.78 0.29 16.98
N ASN A 24 8.35 0.12 15.79
CA ASN A 24 8.37 1.12 14.74
C ASN A 24 7.63 0.60 13.51
N ILE A 25 6.51 1.23 13.20
CA ILE A 25 5.57 0.79 12.18
C ILE A 25 5.43 1.86 11.11
N LEU A 26 5.45 1.45 9.84
CA LEU A 26 5.22 2.32 8.70
C LEU A 26 3.92 1.95 7.98
N LEU A 27 3.04 2.92 7.78
CA LEU A 27 1.79 2.77 7.03
C LEU A 27 1.78 3.73 5.84
N ILE A 28 1.72 3.19 4.62
CA ILE A 28 1.69 3.97 3.38
C ILE A 28 0.31 3.90 2.75
N PHE A 29 -0.29 5.06 2.55
CA PHE A 29 -1.59 5.23 1.89
C PHE A 29 -1.46 6.08 0.62
N PRO A 30 -2.23 5.76 -0.44
CA PRO A 30 -2.09 6.38 -1.77
C PRO A 30 -2.55 7.84 -1.83
N ALA A 31 -3.33 8.30 -0.86
CA ALA A 31 -3.94 9.62 -0.88
C ALA A 31 -4.04 10.22 0.52
N ILE A 32 -3.97 11.54 0.59
CA ILE A 32 -4.09 12.30 1.85
C ILE A 32 -5.43 12.03 2.54
N SER A 33 -6.51 11.83 1.78
CA SER A 33 -7.84 11.52 2.36
C SER A 33 -7.84 10.20 3.13
N LEU A 34 -7.26 9.13 2.53
CA LEU A 34 -7.12 7.84 3.19
C LEU A 34 -6.15 7.89 4.37
N LEU A 35 -5.05 8.62 4.22
CA LEU A 35 -4.12 8.88 5.32
C LEU A 35 -4.85 9.54 6.49
N SER A 36 -5.59 10.62 6.24
CA SER A 36 -6.29 11.38 7.30
C SER A 36 -7.37 10.56 7.98
N GLU A 37 -8.11 9.73 7.24
CA GLU A 37 -9.09 8.82 7.80
C GLU A 37 -8.45 7.81 8.76
N ASN A 38 -7.35 7.18 8.32
CA ASN A 38 -6.65 6.18 9.12
C ASN A 38 -5.92 6.82 10.32
N TYR A 39 -5.35 8.01 10.15
CA TYR A 39 -4.77 8.79 11.24
C TYR A 39 -5.81 9.07 12.34
N ALA A 40 -6.98 9.58 11.96
CA ALA A 40 -8.05 9.85 12.92
C ALA A 40 -8.54 8.58 13.66
N ARG A 41 -8.63 7.44 12.94
CA ARG A 41 -8.98 6.15 13.55
C ARG A 41 -7.95 5.68 14.57
N LEU A 42 -6.67 5.76 14.22
CA LEU A 42 -5.57 5.38 15.12
C LEU A 42 -5.59 6.24 16.38
N CYS A 43 -5.70 7.57 16.23
CA CYS A 43 -5.75 8.51 17.37
C CYS A 43 -6.97 8.33 18.27
N SER A 44 -8.10 7.88 17.73
CA SER A 44 -9.35 7.69 18.49
C SER A 44 -9.49 6.31 19.12
N SER A 45 -8.63 5.38 18.81
CA SER A 45 -8.73 4.00 19.28
C SER A 45 -7.90 3.78 20.54
N ASP A 46 -8.54 3.29 21.60
CA ASP A 46 -7.87 2.92 22.86
C ASP A 46 -6.75 1.89 22.66
N SER A 47 -6.86 1.07 21.63
CA SER A 47 -5.89 0.01 21.31
C SER A 47 -4.51 0.52 20.87
N PHE A 48 -4.41 1.81 20.49
CA PHE A 48 -3.17 2.42 20.01
C PHE A 48 -2.64 3.52 20.92
N GLN A 49 -3.15 3.67 22.14
CA GLN A 49 -2.72 4.70 23.09
C GLN A 49 -1.24 4.63 23.47
N GLU A 50 -0.62 3.47 23.37
CA GLU A 50 0.81 3.28 23.62
C GLU A 50 1.68 3.79 22.47
N TYR A 51 1.10 4.05 21.30
CA TYR A 51 1.83 4.49 20.10
C TYR A 51 1.80 6.01 19.95
N LYS A 52 2.95 6.58 19.59
CA LYS A 52 3.05 7.93 19.04
C LYS A 52 2.77 7.86 17.54
N ILE A 53 1.82 8.65 17.06
CA ILE A 53 1.37 8.60 15.66
C ILE A 53 1.89 9.83 14.93
N HIS A 54 2.75 9.62 13.94
CA HIS A 54 3.45 10.66 13.17
C HIS A 54 2.91 10.72 11.74
N SER A 55 2.48 11.89 11.29
CA SER A 55 1.93 12.09 9.94
C SER A 55 2.64 13.15 9.11
N LEU A 56 3.58 13.88 9.72
CA LEU A 56 4.40 14.87 9.04
C LEU A 56 5.86 14.40 8.98
N SER A 57 6.54 14.72 7.90
CA SER A 57 7.94 14.31 7.66
C SER A 57 8.95 14.97 8.59
N GLU A 58 8.59 16.08 9.23
CA GLU A 58 9.47 16.91 10.08
C GLU A 58 9.19 16.73 11.58
N GLU A 59 8.31 15.78 11.97
CA GLU A 59 8.02 15.54 13.39
C GLU A 59 9.21 14.89 14.10
N GLU A 60 9.54 15.40 15.29
CA GLU A 60 10.50 14.75 16.18
C GLU A 60 9.90 13.51 16.82
N PHE A 61 10.68 12.45 16.90
CA PHE A 61 10.26 11.19 17.51
C PHE A 61 11.39 10.53 18.31
N ASN A 62 11.01 9.62 19.20
CA ASN A 62 11.96 8.87 20.02
C ASN A 62 11.84 7.37 19.71
N LEU A 63 12.90 6.74 19.23
CA LEU A 63 12.94 5.32 18.88
C LEU A 63 12.78 4.37 20.06
N SER A 64 12.93 4.85 21.31
CA SER A 64 12.64 4.04 22.50
C SER A 64 11.15 3.92 22.81
N GLU A 65 10.30 4.73 22.17
CA GLU A 65 8.84 4.67 22.25
C GLU A 65 8.27 3.81 21.12
N LYS A 66 7.01 3.41 21.23
CA LYS A 66 6.28 2.78 20.14
C LYS A 66 5.78 3.83 19.16
N ASN A 67 6.15 3.72 17.88
CA ASN A 67 5.85 4.71 16.86
C ASN A 67 5.06 4.11 15.70
N ILE A 68 4.06 4.84 15.22
CA ILE A 68 3.37 4.58 13.96
C ILE A 68 3.59 5.79 13.04
N PHE A 69 4.33 5.59 11.97
CA PHE A 69 4.52 6.57 10.91
C PHE A 69 3.49 6.32 9.82
N ILE A 70 2.65 7.31 9.52
CA ILE A 70 1.60 7.22 8.52
C ILE A 70 1.78 8.28 7.45
N PHE A 71 2.13 7.85 6.22
CA PHE A 71 2.53 8.74 5.15
C PHE A 71 1.85 8.41 3.81
N THR A 72 1.89 9.39 2.88
CA THR A 72 1.82 9.09 1.45
C THR A 72 3.22 8.73 0.95
N PRO A 73 3.37 8.11 -0.24
CA PRO A 73 4.69 7.79 -0.78
C PRO A 73 5.63 9.00 -0.83
N GLU A 74 5.12 10.17 -1.25
CA GLU A 74 5.90 11.40 -1.37
C GLU A 74 6.37 11.91 0.00
N ARG A 75 5.49 11.87 1.01
CA ARG A 75 5.85 12.24 2.39
C ARG A 75 6.87 11.30 2.99
N PHE A 76 6.73 10.00 2.71
CA PHE A 76 7.72 9.02 3.15
C PHE A 76 9.10 9.29 2.53
N LEU A 77 9.18 9.57 1.25
CA LEU A 77 10.46 9.92 0.61
C LEU A 77 11.07 11.17 1.23
N SER A 78 10.27 12.23 1.44
CA SER A 78 10.74 13.44 2.14
C SER A 78 11.20 13.15 3.57
N PHE A 79 10.52 12.27 4.29
CA PHE A 79 10.94 11.83 5.63
C PHE A 79 12.28 11.09 5.58
N MET A 80 12.50 10.24 4.58
CA MET A 80 13.74 9.48 4.41
C MET A 80 14.95 10.35 4.07
N ASP A 81 14.76 11.53 3.49
CA ASP A 81 15.87 12.49 3.25
C ASP A 81 16.63 12.83 4.53
N SER A 82 15.93 12.88 5.66
CA SER A 82 16.49 13.19 6.97
C SER A 82 16.73 11.97 7.87
N HIS A 83 16.15 10.80 7.54
CA HIS A 83 16.12 9.61 8.40
C HIS A 83 16.54 8.32 7.66
N GLN A 84 17.57 8.38 6.84
CA GLN A 84 18.03 7.31 5.91
C GLN A 84 18.35 5.96 6.57
N HIS A 85 18.57 5.93 7.87
CA HIS A 85 18.94 4.71 8.61
C HIS A 85 17.84 4.22 9.55
N LEU A 86 16.65 4.81 9.48
CA LEU A 86 15.53 4.36 10.29
C LEU A 86 15.04 3.02 9.77
N TYR A 87 14.95 2.04 10.68
CA TYR A 87 14.46 0.71 10.40
C TYR A 87 13.05 0.52 10.98
N PHE A 88 12.18 -0.16 10.23
CA PHE A 88 10.81 -0.44 10.66
C PHE A 88 10.64 -1.94 10.92
N ASP A 89 9.96 -2.29 12.01
CA ASP A 89 9.63 -3.69 12.31
C ASP A 89 8.55 -4.21 11.37
N PHE A 90 7.60 -3.35 11.00
CA PHE A 90 6.50 -3.68 10.12
C PHE A 90 6.16 -2.53 9.17
N ALA A 91 5.90 -2.84 7.90
CA ALA A 91 5.36 -1.89 6.94
C ALA A 91 4.08 -2.41 6.27
N PHE A 92 3.12 -1.52 6.09
CA PHE A 92 1.93 -1.74 5.28
C PHE A 92 1.88 -0.76 4.12
N ILE A 93 1.65 -1.26 2.90
CA ILE A 93 1.46 -0.44 1.71
C ILE A 93 0.10 -0.80 1.10
N ASP A 94 -0.80 0.18 1.06
CA ASP A 94 -2.11 0.03 0.41
C ASP A 94 -2.06 0.40 -1.07
N GLU A 95 -2.97 -0.18 -1.84
CA GLU A 95 -3.12 0.03 -3.30
C GLU A 95 -1.82 -0.19 -4.09
N VAL A 96 -1.08 -1.24 -3.74
CA VAL A 96 0.23 -1.57 -4.35
C VAL A 96 0.18 -1.75 -5.88
N TYR A 97 -1.00 -1.97 -6.48
CA TYR A 97 -1.16 -2.03 -7.94
C TYR A 97 -0.77 -0.74 -8.66
N LYS A 98 -0.73 0.40 -7.98
CA LYS A 98 -0.27 1.68 -8.53
C LYS A 98 1.20 1.68 -8.94
N ILE A 99 1.95 0.67 -8.55
CA ILE A 99 3.35 0.47 -8.94
C ILE A 99 3.47 0.06 -10.42
N ASP A 100 2.45 -0.59 -10.97
CA ASP A 100 2.47 -1.12 -12.33
C ASP A 100 1.60 -0.28 -13.27
N ASN A 101 2.24 0.35 -14.26
CA ASN A 101 1.57 1.15 -15.29
C ASN A 101 0.60 0.35 -16.17
N SER A 102 0.68 -0.98 -16.19
CA SER A 102 -0.23 -1.84 -16.96
C SER A 102 -1.68 -1.81 -16.45
N PHE A 103 -1.92 -1.27 -15.25
CA PHE A 103 -3.26 -1.08 -14.68
C PHE A 103 -3.88 0.29 -14.94
N ILE A 104 -3.19 1.19 -15.63
CA ILE A 104 -3.73 2.51 -16.00
C ILE A 104 -4.57 2.35 -17.26
N ILE A 105 -5.90 2.50 -17.12
CA ILE A 105 -6.88 2.30 -18.21
C ILE A 105 -6.83 3.44 -19.24
N ASP A 106 -6.35 4.62 -18.89
CA ASP A 106 -6.25 5.78 -19.78
C ASP A 106 -4.87 5.87 -20.44
N GLN A 107 -4.74 5.23 -21.60
CA GLN A 107 -3.53 5.26 -22.43
C GLN A 107 -3.22 6.61 -23.09
N GLU A 108 -4.02 7.65 -22.90
CA GLU A 108 -3.80 8.96 -23.56
C GLU A 108 -2.82 9.87 -22.82
N THR A 109 -2.41 9.53 -21.59
CA THR A 109 -1.37 10.25 -20.87
C THR A 109 -0.13 9.37 -20.71
N SER A 110 0.65 9.22 -21.76
CA SER A 110 1.91 8.47 -21.80
C SER A 110 3.07 9.17 -21.06
N GLY A 111 2.79 9.95 -20.05
CA GLY A 111 3.75 10.46 -19.07
C GLY A 111 3.74 9.59 -17.84
N GLU A 112 4.90 9.10 -17.44
CA GLU A 112 5.08 8.48 -16.13
C GLU A 112 4.53 9.46 -15.07
N ASN A 113 3.50 9.04 -14.34
CA ASN A 113 2.91 9.90 -13.33
C ASN A 113 3.91 10.00 -12.16
N GLU A 114 4.25 11.22 -11.74
CA GLU A 114 5.18 11.47 -10.62
C GLU A 114 4.81 10.67 -9.37
N ARG A 115 3.52 10.43 -9.15
CA ARG A 115 3.03 9.61 -8.04
C ARG A 115 3.40 8.13 -8.16
N ASP A 116 3.35 7.57 -9.37
CA ASP A 116 3.70 6.17 -9.59
C ASP A 116 5.21 5.96 -9.40
N THR A 117 6.00 6.95 -9.79
CA THR A 117 7.43 6.99 -9.53
C THR A 117 7.71 7.07 -8.02
N ALA A 118 7.02 7.94 -7.29
CA ALA A 118 7.15 8.03 -5.84
C ALA A 118 6.78 6.71 -5.15
N TYR A 119 5.74 6.01 -5.62
CA TYR A 119 5.37 4.69 -5.12
C TYR A 119 6.46 3.65 -5.31
N ARG A 120 7.06 3.58 -6.50
CA ARG A 120 8.14 2.61 -6.80
C ARG A 120 9.38 2.86 -5.95
N LEU A 121 9.81 4.13 -5.86
CA LEU A 121 10.93 4.51 -5.02
C LEU A 121 10.68 4.23 -3.53
N ALA A 122 9.48 4.57 -3.04
CA ALA A 122 9.09 4.28 -1.67
C ALA A 122 9.13 2.77 -1.38
N LEU A 123 8.59 1.93 -2.29
CA LEU A 123 8.64 0.47 -2.12
C LEU A 123 10.06 -0.06 -2.06
N GLU A 124 10.97 0.43 -2.91
CA GLU A 124 12.37 0.02 -2.91
C GLU A 124 13.05 0.34 -1.56
N PHE A 125 12.86 1.54 -1.04
CA PHE A 125 13.36 1.89 0.30
C PHE A 125 12.76 0.99 1.38
N ILE A 126 11.44 0.78 1.36
CA ILE A 126 10.74 0.01 2.37
C ILE A 126 11.20 -1.45 2.37
N CYS A 127 11.40 -2.07 1.19
CA CYS A 127 11.92 -3.44 1.09
C CYS A 127 13.28 -3.61 1.77
N ASN A 128 14.11 -2.57 1.79
CA ASN A 128 15.44 -2.60 2.39
C ASN A 128 15.45 -2.22 3.88
N LEU A 129 14.43 -1.54 4.36
CA LEU A 129 14.38 -0.95 5.71
C LEU A 129 13.32 -1.59 6.62
N THR A 130 12.74 -2.72 6.23
CA THR A 130 11.64 -3.32 6.97
C THR A 130 11.83 -4.82 7.15
N SER A 131 11.54 -5.33 8.36
CA SER A 131 11.56 -6.78 8.66
C SER A 131 10.37 -7.51 8.08
N ASP A 132 9.16 -7.03 8.41
CA ASP A 132 7.89 -7.64 8.04
C ASP A 132 7.06 -6.67 7.20
N MET A 133 6.47 -7.15 6.11
CA MET A 133 5.74 -6.28 5.18
C MET A 133 4.43 -6.91 4.71
N LEU A 134 3.40 -6.08 4.64
CA LEU A 134 2.13 -6.41 4.00
C LEU A 134 1.82 -5.45 2.86
N LEU A 135 1.86 -5.96 1.64
CA LEU A 135 1.41 -5.24 0.45
C LEU A 135 -0.04 -5.61 0.15
N ALA A 136 -0.92 -4.63 -0.02
CA ALA A 136 -2.33 -4.85 -0.28
C ALA A 136 -2.84 -4.12 -1.52
N GLY A 137 -3.79 -4.73 -2.21
CA GLY A 137 -4.46 -4.13 -3.35
C GLY A 137 -5.79 -4.80 -3.66
N PRO A 138 -6.73 -4.10 -4.35
CA PRO A 138 -7.99 -4.69 -4.80
C PRO A 138 -7.76 -5.49 -6.09
N TYR A 139 -8.39 -6.64 -6.20
CA TYR A 139 -8.53 -7.40 -7.45
C TYR A 139 -7.27 -7.52 -8.33
N MET A 140 -6.09 -7.58 -7.74
CA MET A 140 -4.86 -7.71 -8.51
C MET A 140 -4.87 -9.04 -9.28
N ALA A 141 -4.84 -8.94 -10.61
CA ALA A 141 -4.61 -10.09 -11.47
C ALA A 141 -3.09 -10.40 -11.46
N LEU A 142 -2.75 -11.66 -11.23
CA LEU A 142 -1.37 -12.06 -11.43
C LEU A 142 -1.05 -12.09 -12.93
N PRO A 143 0.17 -11.76 -13.34
CA PRO A 143 0.60 -11.87 -14.73
C PRO A 143 0.37 -13.27 -15.28
N GLN A 144 0.04 -13.35 -16.57
CA GLN A 144 -0.19 -14.63 -17.25
C GLN A 144 1.08 -15.51 -17.18
N PRO A 145 0.95 -16.81 -16.91
CA PRO A 145 2.08 -17.72 -16.88
C PRO A 145 2.91 -17.63 -18.19
N ASN A 146 4.22 -17.74 -18.07
CA ASN A 146 5.18 -17.71 -19.20
C ASN A 146 5.35 -16.35 -19.90
N THR A 147 4.78 -15.26 -19.41
CA THR A 147 5.08 -13.91 -19.88
C THR A 147 6.35 -13.35 -19.21
N GLN A 148 6.94 -12.32 -19.84
CA GLN A 148 8.08 -11.61 -19.22
C GLN A 148 7.68 -10.92 -17.91
N GLN A 149 6.46 -10.36 -17.86
CA GLN A 149 5.88 -9.77 -16.64
C GLN A 149 5.75 -10.80 -15.53
N HIS A 150 5.33 -12.02 -15.84
CA HIS A 150 5.24 -13.11 -14.87
C HIS A 150 6.62 -13.47 -14.29
N LYS A 151 7.65 -13.52 -15.12
CA LYS A 151 9.02 -13.77 -14.65
C LYS A 151 9.52 -12.66 -13.73
N SER A 152 9.39 -11.41 -14.14
CA SER A 152 9.80 -10.25 -13.33
C SER A 152 9.07 -10.19 -11.99
N PHE A 153 7.76 -10.47 -12.00
CA PHE A 153 6.95 -10.51 -10.80
C PHE A 153 7.35 -11.64 -9.85
N ASN A 154 7.61 -12.84 -10.38
CA ASN A 154 8.06 -13.96 -9.57
C ASN A 154 9.46 -13.68 -8.98
N ASN A 155 10.40 -13.17 -9.78
CA ASN A 155 11.72 -12.81 -9.28
C ASN A 155 11.61 -11.78 -8.14
N PHE A 156 10.83 -10.72 -8.33
CA PHE A 156 10.59 -9.72 -7.27
C PHE A 156 10.01 -10.36 -6.00
N ALA A 157 9.04 -11.28 -6.16
CA ALA A 157 8.43 -11.95 -5.03
C ALA A 157 9.39 -12.93 -4.32
N GLU A 158 10.22 -13.64 -5.07
CA GLU A 158 11.23 -14.56 -4.54
C GLU A 158 12.36 -13.79 -3.84
N ASP A 159 12.88 -12.73 -4.47
CA ASP A 159 13.95 -11.90 -3.92
C ASP A 159 13.55 -11.26 -2.58
N ASN A 160 12.28 -10.85 -2.46
CA ASN A 160 11.74 -10.25 -1.25
C ASN A 160 10.98 -11.26 -0.35
N ARG A 161 10.97 -12.54 -0.67
CA ARG A 161 10.32 -13.62 0.09
C ARG A 161 8.82 -13.42 0.32
N PHE A 162 8.11 -12.81 -0.65
CA PHE A 162 6.69 -12.56 -0.52
C PHE A 162 5.85 -13.82 -0.71
N THR A 163 4.85 -13.98 0.17
CA THR A 163 3.79 -14.98 0.04
C THR A 163 2.50 -14.33 -0.45
N PHE A 164 1.82 -14.96 -1.43
CA PHE A 164 0.57 -14.45 -1.99
C PHE A 164 -0.65 -14.92 -1.21
N LEU A 165 -1.41 -13.97 -0.67
CA LEU A 165 -2.70 -14.19 -0.05
C LEU A 165 -3.79 -13.69 -1.00
N ARG A 166 -4.68 -14.57 -1.48
CA ARG A 166 -5.73 -14.26 -2.46
C ARG A 166 -7.11 -14.45 -1.86
N TYR A 167 -7.85 -13.37 -1.74
CA TYR A 167 -9.21 -13.36 -1.23
C TYR A 167 -10.23 -12.79 -2.22
N ASN A 168 -9.88 -12.68 -3.52
CA ASN A 168 -10.74 -12.13 -4.57
C ASN A 168 -12.04 -12.91 -4.80
N GLN A 169 -12.10 -14.16 -4.36
CA GLN A 169 -13.31 -15.00 -4.44
C GLN A 169 -14.40 -14.62 -3.42
N PHE A 170 -14.05 -13.84 -2.41
CA PHE A 170 -14.99 -13.39 -1.37
C PHE A 170 -15.54 -12.03 -1.77
N GLU A 171 -16.48 -12.00 -2.70
CA GLU A 171 -17.16 -10.76 -3.08
C GLU A 171 -18.20 -10.40 -2.01
N ILE A 172 -17.97 -9.30 -1.32
CA ILE A 172 -18.90 -8.76 -0.31
C ILE A 172 -19.94 -7.85 -0.96
N VAL A 173 -19.63 -7.31 -2.17
CA VAL A 173 -20.49 -6.37 -2.88
C VAL A 173 -21.05 -7.05 -4.13
N SER A 174 -22.38 -7.02 -4.27
CA SER A 174 -23.05 -7.44 -5.50
C SER A 174 -22.67 -6.51 -6.65
N LYS A 175 -22.17 -7.06 -7.76
CA LYS A 175 -21.81 -6.31 -8.96
C LYS A 175 -22.80 -6.60 -10.08
N GLU A 176 -23.41 -5.54 -10.61
CA GLU A 176 -24.23 -5.61 -11.81
C GLU A 176 -23.44 -5.06 -13.00
N TYR A 177 -23.19 -5.90 -14.00
CA TYR A 177 -22.51 -5.48 -15.23
C TYR A 177 -23.54 -5.17 -16.30
N LYS A 178 -23.58 -3.92 -16.78
CA LYS A 178 -24.42 -3.49 -17.91
C LYS A 178 -23.55 -3.24 -19.14
N THR A 179 -23.75 -4.04 -20.17
CA THR A 179 -23.12 -3.79 -21.47
C THR A 179 -23.86 -2.65 -22.19
N VAL A 180 -23.25 -1.52 -22.34
CA VAL A 180 -23.79 -0.41 -23.14
C VAL A 180 -23.30 -0.59 -24.58
N LYS A 181 -24.22 -0.93 -25.51
CA LYS A 181 -23.91 -0.93 -26.94
C LYS A 181 -23.84 0.52 -27.41
N SER A 182 -22.69 0.97 -27.86
CA SER A 182 -22.58 2.27 -28.55
C SER A 182 -23.36 2.19 -29.86
N LYS A 183 -24.36 3.05 -30.03
CA LYS A 183 -24.98 3.26 -31.34
C LYS A 183 -23.95 3.98 -32.24
N GLN A 184 -23.36 3.26 -33.20
CA GLN A 184 -22.65 3.94 -34.29
C GLN A 184 -23.66 4.84 -35.01
N ARG A 185 -23.46 6.14 -34.93
CA ARG A 185 -24.13 7.10 -35.84
C ARG A 185 -23.38 7.01 -37.16
N TYR A 186 -24.02 6.38 -38.13
CA TYR A 186 -23.64 6.57 -39.54
C TYR A 186 -24.12 7.97 -39.97
N ASN A 187 -23.17 8.83 -40.33
CA ASN A 187 -23.40 9.99 -41.14
C ASN A 187 -23.22 9.61 -42.61
#